data_aa7015682a771247fd12e95be318f096
#
_entry.id   aa7015682a771247fd12e95be318f096
#
_cell.length_a   1.000
_cell.length_b   1.000
_cell.length_c   1.000
_cell.angle_alpha   90.00
_cell.angle_beta   90.00
_cell.angle_gamma   90.00
#
_symmetry.space_group_name_H-M   'P 1'
#
loop_
_entity.id
_entity.type
_entity.pdbx_description
1 polymer ?
#
loop_
_entity_poly.entity_id
_entity_poly.type
_entity_poly.pdbx_seq_one_letter_code
_entity_poly.pdbx_strand_id
1 'polypeptide(L)'
;MKRKKRIEEILSKKFFCWKAEVNDISILHKGHNNFDGSEETHFSIILNPNKQNKESKLKIHRKINELLKDEFNSGLHALEIKILN
;
A
#
# COMPACT_ATOMS: atom_id res chain seq x y z
N MET A 1 -16.87 1.29 1.23
CA MET A 1 -15.58 1.55 1.92
C MET A 1 -14.54 2.01 0.91
N LYS A 2 -13.81 3.06 1.23
CA LYS A 2 -12.76 3.56 0.33
C LYS A 2 -11.55 2.62 0.33
N ARG A 3 -10.81 2.63 -0.78
CA ARG A 3 -9.63 1.78 -0.95
C ARG A 3 -8.60 1.97 0.16
N LYS A 4 -8.33 3.21 0.56
CA LYS A 4 -7.41 3.49 1.65
C LYS A 4 -7.76 2.69 2.91
N LYS A 5 -9.04 2.70 3.29
CA LYS A 5 -9.52 1.99 4.47
C LYS A 5 -9.37 0.49 4.34
N ARG A 6 -9.66 -0.06 3.17
CA ARG A 6 -9.47 -1.49 2.93
C ARG A 6 -8.00 -1.89 3.06
N ILE A 7 -7.11 -1.08 2.49
CA ILE A 7 -5.67 -1.33 2.59
C ILE A 7 -5.22 -1.28 4.04
N GLU A 8 -5.65 -0.26 4.78
CA GLU A 8 -5.32 -0.13 6.20
C GLU A 8 -5.76 -1.36 6.99
N GLU A 9 -6.96 -1.84 6.75
CA GLU A 9 -7.48 -3.03 7.44
C GLU A 9 -6.69 -4.29 7.09
N ILE A 10 -6.37 -4.48 5.81
CA ILE A 10 -5.59 -5.64 5.37
C ILE A 10 -4.22 -5.64 6.05
N LEU A 11 -3.54 -4.50 6.06
CA LEU A 11 -2.22 -4.40 6.67
C LEU A 11 -2.26 -4.59 8.18
N SER A 12 -3.27 -4.06 8.85
CA SER A 12 -3.38 -4.19 10.30
C SER A 12 -3.63 -5.63 10.74
N LYS A 13 -4.32 -6.42 9.93
CA LYS A 13 -4.56 -7.83 10.21
C LYS A 13 -3.33 -8.69 9.98
N LYS A 14 -2.61 -8.42 8.90
CA LYS A 14 -1.45 -9.23 8.52
C LYS A 14 -0.20 -8.86 9.31
N PHE A 15 -0.01 -7.58 9.56
CA PHE A 15 1.17 -7.05 10.26
C PHE A 15 0.76 -6.49 11.62
N PHE A 16 0.21 -7.36 12.44
CA PHE A 16 -0.23 -7.01 13.77
C PHE A 16 0.90 -6.38 14.59
N CYS A 17 0.61 -5.30 15.29
CA CYS A 17 1.57 -4.52 16.09
C CYS A 17 2.62 -3.76 15.28
N TRP A 18 2.56 -3.78 13.95
CA TRP A 18 3.40 -2.93 13.12
C TRP A 18 2.68 -1.62 12.86
N LYS A 19 3.45 -0.55 12.66
CA LYS A 19 2.86 0.74 12.28
C LYS A 19 2.82 0.83 10.76
N ALA A 20 1.67 1.15 10.23
CA ALA A 20 1.48 1.31 8.79
C ALA A 20 0.83 2.65 8.50
N GLU A 21 1.39 3.39 7.56
CA GLU A 21 0.82 4.64 7.07
C GLU A 21 0.44 4.45 5.62
N VAL A 22 -0.82 4.72 5.30
CA VAL A 22 -1.35 4.57 3.94
C VAL A 22 -1.82 5.93 3.44
N ASN A 23 -1.29 6.37 2.32
CA ASN A 23 -1.65 7.66 1.74
C ASN A 23 -2.10 7.50 0.30
N ASP A 24 -3.20 8.17 -0.05
CA ASP A 24 -3.66 8.26 -1.43
C ASP A 24 -2.88 9.40 -2.09
N ILE A 25 -2.00 9.04 -3.03
CA ILE A 25 -1.16 10.01 -3.75
C ILE A 25 -1.60 10.19 -5.19
N SER A 26 -2.83 9.79 -5.51
CA SER A 26 -3.36 9.88 -6.87
C SER A 26 -3.25 11.28 -7.45
N ILE A 27 -3.48 12.30 -6.63
CA ILE A 27 -3.42 13.70 -7.06
C ILE A 27 -2.04 14.10 -7.58
N LEU A 28 -0.97 13.48 -7.07
CA LEU A 28 0.40 13.79 -7.50
C LEU A 28 0.68 13.32 -8.92
N HIS A 29 -0.17 12.45 -9.46
CA HIS A 29 -0.03 11.92 -10.82
C HIS A 29 -1.01 12.55 -11.81
N LYS A 30 -1.75 13.55 -11.36
CA LYS A 30 -2.69 14.28 -12.22
C LYS A 30 -1.95 14.95 -13.35
N GLY A 31 -2.45 14.75 -14.58
CA GLY A 31 -1.81 15.32 -15.76
C GLY A 31 -0.87 14.35 -16.51
N HIS A 32 -0.59 13.18 -15.97
CA HIS A 32 0.13 12.14 -16.69
C HIS A 32 -0.74 11.54 -17.79
N ASN A 33 -0.12 11.09 -18.87
CA ASN A 33 -0.83 10.70 -20.09
C ASN A 33 -1.94 9.66 -19.88
N ASN A 34 -1.77 8.73 -18.98
CA ASN A 34 -2.76 7.68 -18.75
C ASN A 34 -3.57 7.86 -17.47
N PHE A 35 -3.50 9.07 -16.90
CA PHE A 35 -4.21 9.37 -15.67
C PHE A 35 -5.49 10.13 -15.98
N ASP A 36 -6.62 9.57 -15.58
CA ASP A 36 -7.94 10.11 -15.83
C ASP A 36 -8.43 11.11 -14.78
N GLY A 37 -7.61 11.39 -13.77
CA GLY A 37 -7.98 12.30 -12.68
C GLY A 37 -8.74 11.66 -11.54
N SER A 38 -9.02 10.36 -11.61
CA SER A 38 -9.72 9.69 -10.53
C SER A 38 -8.83 9.47 -9.31
N GLU A 39 -9.48 9.42 -8.15
CA GLU A 39 -8.83 9.11 -6.88
C GLU A 39 -8.66 7.60 -6.73
N GLU A 40 -7.90 7.19 -5.71
CA GLU A 40 -7.74 5.80 -5.31
C GLU A 40 -6.99 4.93 -6.33
N THR A 41 -6.16 5.54 -7.18
CA THR A 41 -5.38 4.81 -8.18
C THR A 41 -3.91 4.65 -7.81
N HIS A 42 -3.38 5.58 -7.01
CA HIS A 42 -1.97 5.58 -6.62
C HIS A 42 -1.86 5.74 -5.11
N PHE A 43 -1.17 4.80 -4.47
CA PHE A 43 -1.01 4.83 -3.01
C PHE A 43 0.44 4.71 -2.59
N SER A 44 0.74 5.29 -1.43
CA SER A 44 2.01 5.14 -0.76
C SER A 44 1.78 4.44 0.57
N ILE A 45 2.55 3.40 0.84
CA ILE A 45 2.54 2.69 2.12
C ILE A 45 3.91 2.85 2.77
N ILE A 46 3.91 3.32 4.01
CA ILE A 46 5.11 3.35 4.85
C ILE A 46 4.86 2.38 5.99
N LEU A 47 5.66 1.33 6.03
CA LEU A 47 5.50 0.25 7.01
C LEU A 47 6.68 0.23 7.95
N ASN A 48 6.40 0.31 9.26
CA ASN A 48 7.43 0.23 10.29
C ASN A 48 7.29 -1.11 11.01
N PRO A 49 8.17 -2.08 10.71
CA PRO A 49 8.07 -3.41 11.30
C PRO A 49 8.26 -3.42 12.80
N ASN A 50 7.64 -4.40 13.42
CA ASN A 50 7.87 -4.71 14.82
C ASN A 50 9.36 -5.08 15.03
N LYS A 51 9.92 -4.76 16.19
CA LYS A 51 11.32 -5.06 16.53
C LYS A 51 11.65 -6.55 16.43
N GLN A 52 10.64 -7.41 16.56
CA GLN A 52 10.83 -8.85 16.48
C GLN A 52 10.76 -9.39 15.06
N ASN A 53 10.56 -8.52 14.08
CA ASN A 53 10.52 -8.94 12.69
C ASN A 53 11.87 -9.49 12.23
N LYS A 54 11.83 -10.66 11.61
CA LYS A 54 13.01 -11.32 11.05
C LYS A 54 12.95 -11.49 9.54
N GLU A 55 11.90 -11.00 8.92
CA GLU A 55 11.75 -11.10 7.48
C GLU A 55 12.48 -9.97 6.76
N SER A 56 13.01 -10.28 5.57
CA SER A 56 13.67 -9.29 4.74
C SER A 56 12.66 -8.30 4.17
N LYS A 57 13.12 -7.11 3.81
CA LYS A 57 12.28 -6.11 3.16
C LYS A 57 11.68 -6.63 1.86
N LEU A 58 12.44 -7.39 1.09
CA LEU A 58 11.95 -7.99 -0.15
C LEU A 58 10.79 -8.93 0.10
N LYS A 59 10.89 -9.76 1.13
CA LYS A 59 9.83 -10.70 1.47
C LYS A 59 8.57 -9.98 1.93
N ILE A 60 8.72 -8.94 2.73
CA ILE A 60 7.60 -8.11 3.17
C ILE A 60 6.94 -7.43 1.97
N HIS A 61 7.74 -6.88 1.07
CA HIS A 61 7.27 -6.22 -0.14
C HIS A 61 6.41 -7.17 -0.99
N ARG A 62 6.88 -8.40 -1.17
CA ARG A 62 6.15 -9.42 -1.91
C ARG A 62 4.83 -9.77 -1.25
N LYS A 63 4.81 -9.86 0.09
CA LYS A 63 3.59 -10.13 0.84
C LYS A 63 2.56 -9.03 0.63
N ILE A 64 2.98 -7.77 0.68
CA ILE A 64 2.07 -6.64 0.48
C ILE A 64 1.44 -6.71 -0.90
N ASN A 65 2.23 -6.95 -1.94
CA ASN A 65 1.71 -7.05 -3.30
C ASN A 65 0.69 -8.20 -3.43
N GLU A 66 0.96 -9.33 -2.81
CA GLU A 66 0.03 -10.46 -2.83
C GLU A 66 -1.26 -10.14 -2.07
N LEU A 67 -1.15 -9.50 -0.92
CA LEU A 67 -2.32 -9.11 -0.12
C LEU A 67 -3.22 -8.10 -0.83
N LEU A 68 -2.64 -7.26 -1.67
CA LEU A 68 -3.37 -6.20 -2.36
C LEU A 68 -3.72 -6.56 -3.80
N LYS A 69 -3.59 -7.82 -4.17
CA LYS A 69 -3.87 -8.31 -5.51
C LYS A 69 -5.27 -7.90 -5.99
N ASP A 70 -6.27 -8.03 -5.13
CA ASP A 70 -7.64 -7.67 -5.49
C ASP A 70 -7.81 -6.17 -5.72
N GLU A 71 -7.06 -5.34 -5.00
CA GLU A 71 -7.08 -3.90 -5.22
C GLU A 71 -6.48 -3.56 -6.58
N PHE A 72 -5.39 -4.22 -6.98
CA PHE A 72 -4.82 -4.03 -8.31
C PHE A 72 -5.81 -4.44 -9.39
N ASN A 73 -6.56 -5.50 -9.17
CA ASN A 73 -7.57 -5.97 -10.12
C ASN A 73 -8.78 -5.03 -10.21
N SER A 74 -9.03 -4.23 -9.18
CA SER A 74 -10.21 -3.36 -9.10
C SER A 74 -9.91 -1.87 -9.30
N GLY A 75 -8.70 -1.52 -9.76
CA GLY A 75 -8.41 -0.13 -10.10
C GLY A 75 -7.18 0.50 -9.47
N LEU A 76 -6.52 -0.18 -8.54
CA LEU A 76 -5.24 0.31 -8.02
C LEU A 76 -4.21 0.22 -9.14
N HIS A 77 -3.61 1.35 -9.48
CA HIS A 77 -2.72 1.46 -10.63
C HIS A 77 -1.26 1.28 -10.24
N ALA A 78 -0.85 1.93 -9.16
CA ALA A 78 0.53 1.89 -8.69
C ALA A 78 0.58 1.99 -7.17
N LEU A 79 1.61 1.38 -6.60
CA LEU A 79 1.81 1.32 -5.17
C LEU A 79 3.28 1.56 -4.85
N GLU A 80 3.55 2.58 -4.05
CA GLU A 80 4.88 2.84 -3.49
C GLU A 80 4.94 2.22 -2.11
N ILE A 81 5.96 1.43 -1.85
CA ILE A 81 6.13 0.76 -0.55
C ILE A 81 7.48 1.13 0.02
N LYS A 82 7.46 1.71 1.22
CA LYS A 82 8.66 2.00 1.98
C LYS A 82 8.61 1.23 3.29
N ILE A 83 9.61 0.42 3.54
CA ILE A 83 9.70 -0.39 4.75
C ILE A 83 10.85 0.16 5.60
N LEU A 84 10.50 0.65 6.79
CA LEU A 84 11.46 1.19 7.73
C LEU A 84 12.09 0.06 8.56
N ASN A 85 13.25 0.34 9.10
CA ASN A 85 13.93 -0.63 9.98
C ASN A 85 13.52 -0.43 11.43
#